data_72066856b1eb361e35fc336d089920e5
#
_entry.id   72066856b1eb361e35fc336d089920e5
#
_cell.length_a   1.000
_cell.length_b   1.000
_cell.length_c   1.000
_cell.angle_alpha   90.00
_cell.angle_beta   90.00
_cell.angle_gamma   90.00
#
_symmetry.space_group_name_H-M   'P 1'
#
loop_
_entity.id
_entity.type
_entity.pdbx_description
1 polymer ?
#
loop_
_entity_poly.entity_id
_entity_poly.type
_entity_poly.pdbx_seq_one_letter_code
_entity_poly.pdbx_strand_id
1 'polypeptide(L)'
;KASRKRWASLPGYLFLLPWLIGFFGLTLGPALASLALSFTHFDLMTDPRWAGMANYRRILFSDTKFWESLRVTFTYVVLTVPLKLAFALGVAMVLNKGIRGLSIYRAIFYLPSLLGASVAIAVLWREIFSGTGLLNQLLALVGIQGPSWIANPDTALYTLVVLGIWQFGSPMI
;
A
#
# COMPACT_ATOMS: atom_id res chain seq x y z
N LYS A 1 -5.75 -35.28 -36.50
CA LYS A 1 -5.55 -35.25 -35.01
C LYS A 1 -5.30 -33.84 -34.43
N ALA A 2 -4.91 -32.83 -35.20
CA ALA A 2 -4.65 -31.48 -34.72
C ALA A 2 -5.91 -30.62 -34.44
N SER A 3 -7.02 -30.90 -35.12
CA SER A 3 -8.28 -30.16 -34.98
C SER A 3 -9.00 -30.38 -33.63
N ARG A 4 -8.91 -31.58 -33.06
CA ARG A 4 -9.56 -31.89 -31.76
C ARG A 4 -8.95 -31.19 -30.54
N LYS A 5 -7.67 -30.78 -30.59
CA LYS A 5 -7.00 -30.09 -29.50
C LYS A 5 -7.42 -28.63 -29.36
N ARG A 6 -7.86 -27.97 -30.43
CA ARG A 6 -8.32 -26.57 -30.42
C ARG A 6 -9.68 -26.37 -29.72
N TRP A 7 -10.57 -27.37 -29.77
CA TRP A 7 -11.89 -27.28 -29.15
C TRP A 7 -11.90 -27.62 -27.66
N ALA A 8 -10.87 -28.32 -27.17
CA ALA A 8 -10.75 -28.66 -25.76
C ALA A 8 -10.44 -27.47 -24.86
N SER A 9 -9.90 -26.36 -25.41
CA SER A 9 -9.59 -25.14 -24.67
C SER A 9 -10.72 -24.10 -24.68
N LEU A 10 -11.72 -24.25 -25.55
CA LEU A 10 -12.82 -23.32 -25.69
C LEU A 10 -13.62 -23.08 -24.39
N PRO A 11 -13.96 -24.11 -23.59
CA PRO A 11 -14.62 -23.91 -22.30
C PRO A 11 -13.78 -23.07 -21.34
N GLY A 12 -12.46 -23.25 -21.33
CA GLY A 12 -11.55 -22.46 -20.49
C GLY A 12 -11.58 -20.96 -20.84
N TYR A 13 -11.59 -20.63 -22.12
CA TYR A 13 -11.68 -19.22 -22.55
C TYR A 13 -13.05 -18.62 -22.24
N LEU A 14 -14.14 -19.40 -22.34
CA LEU A 14 -15.48 -18.94 -21.97
C LEU A 14 -15.59 -18.59 -20.49
N PHE A 15 -14.96 -19.38 -19.61
CA PHE A 15 -14.89 -19.07 -18.18
C PHE A 15 -14.05 -17.81 -17.87
N LEU A 16 -13.04 -17.51 -18.68
CA LEU A 16 -12.23 -16.30 -18.55
C LEU A 16 -12.89 -15.05 -19.14
N LEU A 17 -13.90 -15.21 -19.99
CA LEU A 17 -14.54 -14.11 -20.72
C LEU A 17 -15.05 -12.98 -19.81
N PRO A 18 -15.78 -13.22 -18.71
CA PRO A 18 -16.23 -12.15 -17.82
C PRO A 18 -15.07 -11.35 -17.23
N TRP A 19 -13.99 -12.05 -16.84
CA TRP A 19 -12.78 -11.41 -16.34
C TRP A 19 -12.06 -10.61 -17.43
N LEU A 20 -11.93 -11.17 -18.63
CA LEU A 20 -11.31 -10.48 -19.77
C LEU A 20 -12.06 -9.21 -20.15
N ILE A 21 -13.40 -9.27 -20.20
CA ILE A 21 -14.24 -8.08 -20.49
C ILE A 21 -14.00 -7.01 -19.42
N GLY A 22 -14.02 -7.38 -18.14
CA GLY A 22 -13.72 -6.46 -17.04
C GLY A 22 -12.31 -5.90 -17.14
N PHE A 23 -11.32 -6.74 -17.39
CA PHE A 23 -9.93 -6.32 -17.49
C PHE A 23 -9.69 -5.38 -18.67
N PHE A 24 -10.12 -5.73 -19.88
CA PHE A 24 -9.92 -4.90 -21.06
C PHE A 24 -10.78 -3.62 -21.02
N GLY A 25 -12.04 -3.72 -20.59
CA GLY A 25 -12.96 -2.58 -20.56
C GLY A 25 -12.70 -1.62 -19.39
N LEU A 26 -12.50 -2.13 -18.19
CA LEU A 26 -12.42 -1.30 -16.98
C LEU A 26 -11.00 -1.02 -16.49
N THR A 27 -10.02 -1.82 -16.90
CA THR A 27 -8.63 -1.62 -16.45
C THR A 27 -7.74 -1.17 -17.60
N LEU A 28 -7.62 -2.00 -18.64
CA LEU A 28 -6.69 -1.74 -19.73
C LEU A 28 -7.18 -0.57 -20.61
N GLY A 29 -8.46 -0.49 -20.93
CA GLY A 29 -9.04 0.60 -21.71
C GLY A 29 -8.75 1.97 -21.11
N PRO A 30 -9.20 2.26 -19.88
CA PRO A 30 -8.88 3.52 -19.20
C PRO A 30 -7.38 3.76 -19.01
N ALA A 31 -6.58 2.72 -18.77
CA ALA A 31 -5.13 2.85 -18.65
C ALA A 31 -4.47 3.32 -19.95
N LEU A 32 -4.87 2.74 -21.09
CA LEU A 32 -4.40 3.17 -22.42
C LEU A 32 -4.89 4.58 -22.78
N ALA A 33 -6.14 4.91 -22.44
CA ALA A 33 -6.66 6.26 -22.62
C ALA A 33 -5.88 7.29 -21.79
N SER A 34 -5.61 6.98 -20.52
CA SER A 34 -4.77 7.81 -19.64
C SER A 34 -3.35 7.97 -20.19
N LEU A 35 -2.75 6.89 -20.71
CA LEU A 35 -1.46 6.94 -21.37
C LEU A 35 -1.48 7.85 -22.60
N ALA A 36 -2.50 7.75 -23.45
CA ALA A 36 -2.65 8.63 -24.62
C ALA A 36 -2.84 10.10 -24.20
N LEU A 37 -3.68 10.36 -23.20
CA LEU A 37 -3.92 11.70 -22.67
C LEU A 37 -2.67 12.29 -22.00
N SER A 38 -1.76 11.47 -21.49
CA SER A 38 -0.51 11.97 -20.87
C SER A 38 0.40 12.71 -21.86
N PHE A 39 0.23 12.49 -23.18
CA PHE A 39 0.90 13.23 -24.25
C PHE A 39 0.14 14.47 -24.71
N THR A 40 -0.93 14.84 -24.03
CA THR A 40 -1.77 15.98 -24.36
C THR A 40 -1.85 16.98 -23.19
N HIS A 41 -2.17 18.23 -23.49
CA HIS A 41 -2.69 19.17 -22.49
C HIS A 41 -4.20 18.95 -22.40
N PHE A 42 -4.65 18.35 -21.30
CA PHE A 42 -6.04 18.03 -21.03
C PHE A 42 -6.42 18.42 -19.60
N ASP A 43 -7.41 19.28 -19.46
CA ASP A 43 -7.89 19.84 -18.18
C ASP A 43 -9.36 19.51 -17.88
N LEU A 44 -9.97 18.56 -18.58
CA LEU A 44 -11.38 18.17 -18.52
C LEU A 44 -12.38 19.23 -19.02
N MET A 45 -11.95 20.47 -19.25
CA MET A 45 -12.82 21.56 -19.72
C MET A 45 -12.59 21.94 -21.17
N THR A 46 -11.42 21.62 -21.70
CA THR A 46 -11.05 21.91 -23.09
C THR A 46 -10.70 20.65 -23.85
N ASP A 47 -10.78 20.72 -25.17
CA ASP A 47 -10.38 19.60 -26.03
C ASP A 47 -8.89 19.25 -25.83
N PRO A 48 -8.53 17.96 -25.83
CA PRO A 48 -7.16 17.53 -25.70
C PRO A 48 -6.28 18.10 -26.80
N ARG A 49 -5.25 18.87 -26.45
CA ARG A 49 -4.27 19.40 -27.41
C ARG A 49 -2.96 18.64 -27.28
N TRP A 50 -2.40 18.24 -28.41
CA TRP A 50 -1.16 17.47 -28.40
C TRP A 50 0.00 18.26 -27.80
N ALA A 51 0.61 17.72 -26.75
CA ALA A 51 1.73 18.31 -26.00
C ALA A 51 3.04 17.54 -26.19
N GLY A 52 2.99 16.38 -26.85
CA GLY A 52 4.16 15.50 -26.98
C GLY A 52 4.75 15.12 -25.63
N MET A 53 6.04 15.28 -25.47
CA MET A 53 6.79 14.94 -24.24
C MET A 53 6.85 16.08 -23.20
N ALA A 54 6.12 17.19 -23.41
CA ALA A 54 6.23 18.36 -22.52
C ALA A 54 5.86 18.04 -21.07
N ASN A 55 4.81 17.25 -20.83
CA ASN A 55 4.38 16.83 -19.51
C ASN A 55 5.46 16.01 -18.80
N TYR A 56 6.06 15.04 -19.49
CA TYR A 56 7.13 14.20 -18.95
C TYR A 56 8.40 15.00 -18.64
N ARG A 57 8.75 15.92 -19.54
CA ARG A 57 9.88 16.82 -19.33
C ARG A 57 9.68 17.72 -18.11
N ARG A 58 8.47 18.25 -17.92
CA ARG A 58 8.11 19.04 -16.75
C ARG A 58 8.24 18.21 -15.46
N ILE A 59 7.68 17.01 -15.42
CA ILE A 59 7.75 16.11 -14.26
C ILE A 59 9.20 15.77 -13.92
N LEU A 60 10.01 15.40 -14.91
CA LEU A 60 11.37 14.92 -14.66
C LEU A 60 12.37 16.03 -14.34
N PHE A 61 12.21 17.23 -14.91
CA PHE A 61 13.23 18.27 -14.84
C PHE A 61 12.78 19.54 -14.09
N SER A 62 11.48 19.75 -13.86
CA SER A 62 10.98 20.97 -13.25
C SER A 62 10.14 20.76 -12.01
N ASP A 63 9.67 19.53 -11.75
CA ASP A 63 8.81 19.23 -10.60
C ASP A 63 9.61 18.61 -9.46
N THR A 64 9.99 19.45 -8.50
CA THR A 64 10.68 19.01 -7.28
C THR A 64 9.84 18.07 -6.43
N LYS A 65 8.50 18.25 -6.42
CA LYS A 65 7.57 17.42 -5.65
C LYS A 65 7.53 15.98 -6.18
N PHE A 66 7.72 15.79 -7.47
CA PHE A 66 7.79 14.45 -8.05
C PHE A 66 8.97 13.66 -7.47
N TRP A 67 10.14 14.25 -7.44
CA TRP A 67 11.35 13.60 -6.91
C TRP A 67 11.28 13.35 -5.41
N GLU A 68 10.71 14.31 -4.67
CA GLU A 68 10.45 14.16 -3.24
C GLU A 68 9.47 13.00 -2.97
N SER A 69 8.35 12.95 -3.68
CA SER A 69 7.37 11.86 -3.58
C SER A 69 7.96 10.51 -3.94
N LEU A 70 8.79 10.46 -4.99
CA LEU A 70 9.48 9.24 -5.41
C LEU A 70 10.45 8.75 -4.33
N ARG A 71 11.23 9.66 -3.75
CA ARG A 71 12.17 9.36 -2.66
C ARG A 71 11.43 8.83 -1.43
N VAL A 72 10.35 9.49 -1.02
CA VAL A 72 9.52 9.07 0.12
C VAL A 72 8.93 7.70 -0.14
N THR A 73 8.36 7.45 -1.33
CA THR A 73 7.79 6.17 -1.71
C THR A 73 8.84 5.06 -1.70
N PHE A 74 10.00 5.31 -2.30
CA PHE A 74 11.09 4.34 -2.32
C PHE A 74 11.59 4.01 -0.91
N THR A 75 11.80 5.03 -0.08
CA THR A 75 12.21 4.86 1.32
C THR A 75 11.17 4.06 2.10
N TYR A 76 9.88 4.37 1.92
CA TYR A 76 8.79 3.63 2.55
C TYR A 76 8.81 2.14 2.15
N VAL A 77 8.93 1.84 0.87
CA VAL A 77 8.94 0.45 0.37
C VAL A 77 10.16 -0.31 0.88
N VAL A 78 11.34 0.29 0.78
CA VAL A 78 12.60 -0.35 1.23
C VAL A 78 12.61 -0.62 2.74
N LEU A 79 11.99 0.22 3.53
CA LEU A 79 11.86 -0.01 4.97
C LEU A 79 10.72 -0.98 5.29
N THR A 80 9.53 -0.75 4.72
CA THR A 80 8.33 -1.51 5.11
C THR A 80 8.41 -2.96 4.67
N VAL A 81 8.86 -3.24 3.44
CA VAL A 81 8.82 -4.62 2.91
C VAL A 81 9.74 -5.56 3.69
N PRO A 82 11.04 -5.27 3.90
CA PRO A 82 11.90 -6.16 4.66
C PRO A 82 11.47 -6.32 6.12
N LEU A 83 11.10 -5.22 6.78
CA LEU A 83 10.67 -5.24 8.18
C LEU A 83 9.36 -6.01 8.35
N LYS A 84 8.42 -5.85 7.44
CA LYS A 84 7.17 -6.59 7.42
C LYS A 84 7.39 -8.09 7.24
N LEU A 85 8.27 -8.48 6.32
CA LEU A 85 8.63 -9.89 6.11
C LEU A 85 9.36 -10.48 7.32
N ALA A 86 10.29 -9.73 7.91
CA ALA A 86 10.99 -10.14 9.13
C ALA A 86 10.02 -10.31 10.30
N PHE A 87 9.08 -9.38 10.48
CA PHE A 87 8.03 -9.47 11.49
C PHE A 87 7.14 -10.69 11.27
N ALA A 88 6.65 -10.89 10.04
CA ALA A 88 5.81 -12.03 9.68
C ALA A 88 6.53 -13.36 9.95
N LEU A 89 7.79 -13.48 9.52
CA LEU A 89 8.61 -14.67 9.77
C LEU A 89 8.83 -14.89 11.26
N GLY A 90 9.14 -13.83 12.02
CA GLY A 90 9.31 -13.91 13.48
C GLY A 90 8.06 -14.43 14.18
N VAL A 91 6.90 -13.89 13.85
CA VAL A 91 5.61 -14.33 14.40
C VAL A 91 5.31 -15.78 13.97
N ALA A 92 5.53 -16.14 12.70
CA ALA A 92 5.34 -17.50 12.21
C ALA A 92 6.22 -18.52 12.99
N MET A 93 7.49 -18.19 13.22
CA MET A 93 8.40 -19.04 14.01
C MET A 93 7.95 -19.21 15.46
N VAL A 94 7.45 -18.14 16.08
CA VAL A 94 6.89 -18.19 17.43
C VAL A 94 5.64 -19.07 17.47
N LEU A 95 4.71 -18.87 16.55
CA LEU A 95 3.46 -19.63 16.47
C LEU A 95 3.67 -21.12 16.12
N ASN A 96 4.77 -21.45 15.43
CA ASN A 96 5.10 -22.84 15.07
C ASN A 96 5.65 -23.65 16.27
N LYS A 97 6.06 -23.00 17.37
CA LYS A 97 6.62 -23.68 18.57
C LYS A 97 5.60 -24.43 19.43
N GLY A 98 4.34 -24.54 19.02
CA GLY A 98 3.32 -25.30 19.74
C GLY A 98 2.97 -24.75 21.12
N ILE A 99 2.94 -23.45 21.27
CA ILE A 99 2.68 -22.72 22.52
C ILE A 99 1.26 -23.02 23.02
N ARG A 100 1.08 -23.25 24.32
CA ARG A 100 -0.25 -23.37 24.94
C ARG A 100 -1.05 -22.08 24.70
N GLY A 101 -2.29 -22.21 24.23
CA GLY A 101 -3.14 -21.04 23.88
C GLY A 101 -2.90 -20.45 22.50
N LEU A 102 -2.36 -21.24 21.56
CA LEU A 102 -2.03 -20.83 20.20
C LEU A 102 -3.17 -20.09 19.47
N SER A 103 -4.42 -20.49 19.69
CA SER A 103 -5.61 -19.86 19.12
C SER A 103 -5.78 -18.39 19.58
N ILE A 104 -5.44 -18.09 20.83
CA ILE A 104 -5.50 -16.71 21.36
C ILE A 104 -4.42 -15.84 20.70
N TYR A 105 -3.19 -16.36 20.62
CA TYR A 105 -2.11 -15.64 19.95
C TYR A 105 -2.43 -15.38 18.48
N ARG A 106 -2.94 -16.38 17.76
CA ARG A 106 -3.40 -16.20 16.38
C ARG A 106 -4.48 -15.12 16.28
N ALA A 107 -5.50 -15.13 17.15
CA ALA A 107 -6.54 -14.12 17.16
C ALA A 107 -5.96 -12.70 17.36
N ILE A 108 -5.04 -12.52 18.29
CA ILE A 108 -4.41 -11.22 18.57
C ILE A 108 -3.58 -10.73 17.37
N PHE A 109 -2.80 -11.60 16.74
CA PHE A 109 -2.00 -11.21 15.57
C PHE A 109 -2.84 -10.97 14.31
N TYR A 110 -3.94 -11.71 14.11
CA TYR A 110 -4.83 -11.50 12.98
C TYR A 110 -5.78 -10.30 13.15
N LEU A 111 -6.10 -9.90 14.38
CA LEU A 111 -7.03 -8.81 14.66
C LEU A 111 -6.71 -7.52 13.89
N PRO A 112 -5.46 -7.03 13.82
CA PRO A 112 -5.13 -5.82 13.09
C PRO A 112 -5.48 -5.89 11.60
N SER A 113 -5.27 -7.05 10.98
CA SER A 113 -5.57 -7.25 9.55
C SER A 113 -7.06 -7.36 9.24
N LEU A 114 -7.84 -7.91 10.18
CA LEU A 114 -9.30 -8.00 10.06
C LEU A 114 -9.97 -6.63 10.13
N LEU A 115 -9.41 -5.70 10.90
CA LEU A 115 -9.90 -4.33 10.96
C LEU A 115 -9.67 -3.56 9.65
N GLY A 116 -8.78 -4.05 8.79
CA GLY A 116 -8.51 -3.51 7.47
C GLY A 116 -8.03 -2.06 7.48
N ALA A 117 -8.01 -1.42 6.33
CA ALA A 117 -7.73 0.01 6.18
C ALA A 117 -8.98 0.83 6.55
N SER A 118 -9.41 0.78 7.82
CA SER A 118 -10.58 1.48 8.30
C SER A 118 -10.25 2.87 8.83
N VAL A 119 -11.21 3.78 8.75
CA VAL A 119 -11.09 5.12 9.35
C VAL A 119 -10.84 5.02 10.85
N ALA A 120 -11.41 4.01 11.53
CA ALA A 120 -11.19 3.79 12.96
C ALA A 120 -9.71 3.55 13.29
N ILE A 121 -9.00 2.74 12.50
CA ILE A 121 -7.54 2.54 12.69
C ILE A 121 -6.78 3.83 12.46
N ALA A 122 -7.14 4.59 11.43
CA ALA A 122 -6.47 5.88 11.16
C ALA A 122 -6.64 6.86 12.32
N VAL A 123 -7.83 6.92 12.91
CA VAL A 123 -8.12 7.76 14.10
C VAL A 123 -7.32 7.26 15.31
N LEU A 124 -7.37 5.95 15.61
CA LEU A 124 -6.60 5.36 16.71
C LEU A 124 -5.10 5.64 16.55
N TRP A 125 -4.57 5.48 15.35
CA TRP A 125 -3.16 5.72 15.07
C TRP A 125 -2.76 7.17 15.29
N ARG A 126 -3.63 8.08 14.82
CA ARG A 126 -3.47 9.51 15.04
C ARG A 126 -3.47 9.85 16.54
N GLU A 127 -4.38 9.27 17.33
CA GLU A 127 -4.43 9.52 18.78
C GLU A 127 -3.22 8.95 19.51
N ILE A 128 -2.75 7.75 19.16
CA ILE A 128 -1.57 7.15 19.78
C ILE A 128 -0.31 7.96 19.53
N PHE A 129 -0.11 8.42 18.29
CA PHE A 129 1.10 9.10 17.82
C PHE A 129 1.00 10.61 17.77
N SER A 130 -0.05 11.22 18.33
CA SER A 130 -0.17 12.68 18.48
C SER A 130 0.81 13.22 19.52
N GLY A 131 1.01 14.55 19.55
CA GLY A 131 1.88 15.21 20.53
C GLY A 131 1.48 14.98 21.98
N THR A 132 0.17 14.81 22.25
CA THR A 132 -0.41 14.47 23.56
C THR A 132 -0.86 13.02 23.66
N GLY A 133 -0.51 12.20 22.66
CA GLY A 133 -0.95 10.83 22.53
C GLY A 133 -0.36 9.86 23.54
N LEU A 134 -0.90 8.63 23.53
CA LEU A 134 -0.51 7.58 24.46
C LEU A 134 1.00 7.31 24.47
N LEU A 135 1.63 7.34 23.30
CA LEU A 135 3.07 7.13 23.20
C LEU A 135 3.86 8.19 23.98
N ASN A 136 3.51 9.47 23.83
CA ASN A 136 4.16 10.55 24.55
C ASN A 136 3.83 10.54 26.04
N GLN A 137 2.66 10.11 26.45
CA GLN A 137 2.33 9.91 27.87
C GLN A 137 3.21 8.82 28.49
N LEU A 138 3.45 7.71 27.79
CA LEU A 138 4.35 6.65 28.24
C LEU A 138 5.81 7.11 28.29
N LEU A 139 6.26 7.89 27.29
CA LEU A 139 7.61 8.47 27.25
C LEU A 139 7.83 9.49 28.39
N ALA A 140 6.80 10.24 28.74
CA ALA A 140 6.85 11.20 29.85
C ALA A 140 7.08 10.53 31.20
N LEU A 141 6.65 9.28 31.40
CA LEU A 141 6.93 8.51 32.62
C LEU A 141 8.44 8.27 32.85
N VAL A 142 9.23 8.24 31.78
CA VAL A 142 10.70 8.12 31.83
C VAL A 142 11.40 9.45 31.54
N GLY A 143 10.65 10.57 31.61
CA GLY A 143 11.23 11.93 31.46
C GLY A 143 11.52 12.33 30.02
N ILE A 144 11.04 11.61 29.02
CA ILE A 144 11.27 11.91 27.60
C ILE A 144 10.07 12.63 27.04
N GLN A 145 10.29 13.82 26.44
CA GLN A 145 9.28 14.57 25.69
C GLN A 145 9.44 14.25 24.19
N GLY A 146 8.50 13.48 23.63
CA GLY A 146 8.50 13.15 22.22
C GLY A 146 7.77 14.22 21.39
N PRO A 147 8.06 14.29 20.07
CA PRO A 147 7.38 15.20 19.15
C PRO A 147 5.94 14.72 18.84
N SER A 148 5.22 15.49 18.04
CA SER A 148 4.03 14.97 17.34
C SER A 148 4.49 14.06 16.21
N TRP A 149 4.58 12.77 16.46
CA TRP A 149 5.21 11.76 15.58
C TRP A 149 4.58 11.70 14.18
N ILE A 150 3.27 11.93 14.10
CA ILE A 150 2.52 11.85 12.83
C ILE A 150 2.48 13.18 12.09
N ALA A 151 2.60 14.30 12.79
CA ALA A 151 2.58 15.63 12.20
C ALA A 151 3.99 16.17 11.87
N ASN A 152 5.04 15.57 12.44
CA ASN A 152 6.40 15.96 12.17
C ASN A 152 6.89 15.28 10.88
N PRO A 153 7.35 16.03 9.86
CA PRO A 153 7.85 15.48 8.58
C PRO A 153 8.97 14.45 8.75
N ASP A 154 9.82 14.59 9.77
CA ASP A 154 10.97 13.70 10.00
C ASP A 154 10.55 12.34 10.57
N THR A 155 9.40 12.26 11.23
CA THR A 155 8.94 11.03 11.92
C THR A 155 7.70 10.41 11.30
N ALA A 156 6.89 11.17 10.55
CA ALA A 156 5.63 10.72 9.97
C ALA A 156 5.79 9.45 9.11
N LEU A 157 6.83 9.39 8.28
CA LEU A 157 7.09 8.22 7.43
C LEU A 157 7.32 6.96 8.26
N TYR A 158 8.09 7.06 9.34
CA TYR A 158 8.40 5.92 10.20
C TYR A 158 7.18 5.43 10.98
N THR A 159 6.28 6.32 11.39
CA THR A 159 5.01 5.90 12.01
C THR A 159 4.12 5.14 11.04
N LEU A 160 4.11 5.51 9.75
CA LEU A 160 3.40 4.77 8.71
C LEU A 160 4.06 3.41 8.42
N VAL A 161 5.38 3.33 8.47
CA VAL A 161 6.12 2.05 8.35
C VAL A 161 5.71 1.11 9.50
N VAL A 162 5.70 1.60 10.74
CA VAL A 162 5.28 0.81 11.92
C VAL A 162 3.83 0.35 11.78
N LEU A 163 2.92 1.23 11.35
CA LEU A 163 1.53 0.88 11.05
C LEU A 163 1.45 -0.24 10.01
N GLY A 164 2.18 -0.09 8.91
CA GLY A 164 2.19 -1.08 7.83
C GLY A 164 2.70 -2.45 8.26
N ILE A 165 3.71 -2.50 9.13
CA ILE A 165 4.25 -3.74 9.70
C ILE A 165 3.21 -4.38 10.62
N TRP A 166 2.62 -3.61 11.54
CA TRP A 166 1.64 -4.10 12.50
C TRP A 166 0.36 -4.59 11.82
N GLN A 167 -0.18 -3.81 10.89
CA GLN A 167 -1.47 -4.10 10.27
C GLN A 167 -1.39 -5.21 9.21
N PHE A 168 -0.35 -5.24 8.42
CA PHE A 168 -0.24 -6.12 7.25
C PHE A 168 0.87 -7.18 7.36
N GLY A 169 1.63 -7.20 8.44
CA GLY A 169 2.61 -8.24 8.70
C GLY A 169 1.96 -9.59 9.06
N SER A 170 0.85 -9.54 9.79
CA SER A 170 0.15 -10.74 10.28
C SER A 170 -0.48 -11.61 9.17
N PRO A 171 -1.12 -11.10 8.10
CA PRO A 171 -1.69 -11.94 7.06
C PRO A 171 -0.66 -12.71 6.22
N MET A 172 0.63 -12.40 6.37
CA MET A 172 1.72 -13.09 5.67
C MET A 172 2.25 -14.31 6.45
N ILE A 173 1.68 -14.59 7.64
CA ILE A 173 2.00 -15.73 8.47
C ILE A 173 1.20 -16.95 7.99
#